data_f473a949bd1f9eff012305fd925c9a03
#
_entry.id   f473a949bd1f9eff012305fd925c9a03
#
_cell.length_a   1.000
_cell.length_b   1.000
_cell.length_c   1.000
_cell.angle_alpha   90.00
_cell.angle_beta   90.00
_cell.angle_gamma   90.00
#
_symmetry.space_group_name_H-M   'P 1'
#
loop_
_entity.id
_entity.type
_entity.pdbx_description
1 polymer ?
#
loop_
_entity_poly.entity_id
_entity_poly.type
_entity_poly.pdbx_seq_one_letter_code
_entity_poly.pdbx_strand_id
1 'polypeptide(L)'
;MLSNPFEGRYDPLPPALAKRGFAQHLARVADDVTLNCVRGPAHGEPLLLIPAQMGTWLTYARIAAELSRDFEVLAVDVTGHGASSWTPGRYTWDAVGAHLAALLAATLEGPALVAGNSSGGIFALWLAARHPETVSAIVLEDAPVFSVEWPRFRDRDRFVYNGLVHAVEVLQAPDRRLADYFRGQELPVSPRRTKRLPDWVIDRIIDPGVRRWERRHPGEPSGFQAWWAPAVFGELFRSLSMFDPDFARAFVDGRMYGDFSHAEALRAARAPILLMHANWLRIEPYGLVGALDDDDVAHVLELAPRTRVRRFRAKHVIHRDDPRGYIRAIREFRDPRSRARSPRRAP
;
A
#
# COMPACT_ATOMS: atom_id res chain seq x y z
N MET A 1 -10.23 20.71 12.43
CA MET A 1 -9.50 19.53 11.93
C MET A 1 -9.99 19.24 10.52
N LEU A 2 -9.11 18.88 9.59
CA LEU A 2 -9.50 18.46 8.26
C LEU A 2 -10.22 17.11 8.39
N SER A 3 -11.47 17.05 7.96
CA SER A 3 -12.21 15.79 7.82
C SER A 3 -12.13 15.32 6.37
N ASN A 4 -12.24 14.01 6.17
CA ASN A 4 -12.26 13.45 4.83
C ASN A 4 -13.53 13.90 4.08
N PRO A 5 -13.43 14.67 2.98
CA PRO A 5 -14.60 15.09 2.22
C PRO A 5 -15.30 13.94 1.49
N PHE A 6 -14.65 12.77 1.42
CA PHE A 6 -15.15 11.58 0.74
C PHE A 6 -15.49 10.44 1.71
N GLU A 7 -15.44 10.67 3.02
CA GLU A 7 -15.73 9.65 4.03
C GLU A 7 -17.10 9.02 3.81
N GLY A 8 -17.12 7.69 3.79
CA GLY A 8 -18.34 6.91 3.64
C GLY A 8 -19.06 7.06 2.30
N ARG A 9 -18.49 7.80 1.33
CA ARG A 9 -19.12 7.95 0.01
C ARG A 9 -19.08 6.65 -0.77
N TYR A 10 -20.12 6.44 -1.58
CA TYR A 10 -20.15 5.33 -2.52
C TYR A 10 -19.00 5.45 -3.52
N ASP A 11 -18.24 4.38 -3.65
CA ASP A 11 -17.14 4.24 -4.59
C ASP A 11 -17.57 3.26 -5.71
N PRO A 12 -17.79 3.73 -6.95
CA PRO A 12 -18.28 2.88 -8.03
C PRO A 12 -17.35 1.70 -8.27
N LEU A 13 -17.90 0.50 -8.15
CA LEU A 13 -17.15 -0.72 -8.41
C LEU A 13 -16.88 -0.88 -9.91
N PRO A 14 -15.66 -1.28 -10.32
CA PRO A 14 -15.41 -1.74 -11.67
C PRO A 14 -16.40 -2.84 -12.06
N PRO A 15 -16.98 -2.80 -13.30
CA PRO A 15 -17.99 -3.77 -13.73
C PRO A 15 -17.59 -5.24 -13.56
N ALA A 16 -16.30 -5.54 -13.69
CA ALA A 16 -15.78 -6.90 -13.50
C ALA A 16 -15.92 -7.38 -12.04
N LEU A 17 -15.77 -6.50 -11.06
CA LEU A 17 -15.96 -6.82 -9.64
C LEU A 17 -17.44 -6.91 -9.29
N ALA A 18 -18.25 -5.95 -9.74
CA ALA A 18 -19.71 -5.97 -9.53
C ALA A 18 -20.34 -7.28 -10.06
N LYS A 19 -19.96 -7.72 -11.26
CA LYS A 19 -20.39 -9.01 -11.84
C LYS A 19 -19.95 -10.23 -11.03
N ARG A 20 -18.92 -10.12 -10.23
CA ARG A 20 -18.41 -11.18 -9.34
C ARG A 20 -19.03 -11.13 -7.94
N GLY A 21 -19.98 -10.25 -7.69
CA GLY A 21 -20.64 -10.11 -6.39
C GLY A 21 -19.85 -9.36 -5.34
N PHE A 22 -18.85 -8.57 -5.75
CA PHE A 22 -18.20 -7.65 -4.82
C PHE A 22 -19.14 -6.53 -4.42
N ALA A 23 -19.03 -6.09 -3.18
CA ALA A 23 -19.79 -4.97 -2.64
C ALA A 23 -18.89 -4.08 -1.77
N GLN A 24 -19.21 -2.79 -1.73
CA GLN A 24 -18.60 -1.85 -0.80
C GLN A 24 -19.18 -2.07 0.60
N HIS A 25 -18.33 -2.02 1.59
CA HIS A 25 -18.71 -2.07 3.01
C HIS A 25 -18.02 -0.94 3.76
N LEU A 26 -18.76 -0.36 4.70
CA LEU A 26 -18.28 0.60 5.66
C LEU A 26 -18.23 -0.07 7.02
N ALA A 27 -17.04 -0.33 7.53
CA ALA A 27 -16.85 -0.98 8.83
C ALA A 27 -16.48 0.06 9.89
N ARG A 28 -17.33 0.22 10.92
CA ARG A 28 -16.99 1.02 12.09
C ARG A 28 -16.03 0.23 12.98
N VAL A 29 -14.78 0.69 13.08
CA VAL A 29 -13.69 0.00 13.77
C VAL A 29 -13.28 0.67 15.08
N ALA A 30 -13.72 1.92 15.28
CA ALA A 30 -13.64 2.66 16.53
C ALA A 30 -14.79 3.68 16.59
N ASP A 31 -14.97 4.38 17.71
CA ASP A 31 -16.09 5.32 17.90
C ASP A 31 -16.14 6.42 16.85
N ASP A 32 -14.97 6.86 16.38
CA ASP A 32 -14.81 7.94 15.40
C ASP A 32 -14.07 7.48 14.14
N VAL A 33 -13.96 6.16 13.89
CA VAL A 33 -13.25 5.61 12.72
C VAL A 33 -14.08 4.60 11.99
N THR A 34 -14.37 4.90 10.74
CA THR A 34 -14.99 4.01 9.78
C THR A 34 -14.00 3.71 8.65
N LEU A 35 -13.78 2.44 8.35
CA LEU A 35 -12.98 2.01 7.20
C LEU A 35 -13.88 1.66 6.03
N ASN A 36 -13.54 2.16 4.86
CA ASN A 36 -14.09 1.74 3.59
C ASN A 36 -13.36 0.49 3.10
N CYS A 37 -14.11 -0.52 2.70
CA CYS A 37 -13.55 -1.72 2.10
C CYS A 37 -14.46 -2.27 1.01
N VAL A 38 -13.90 -3.08 0.14
CA VAL A 38 -14.64 -3.81 -0.90
C VAL A 38 -14.45 -5.30 -0.65
N ARG A 39 -15.57 -6.00 -0.40
CA ARG A 39 -15.60 -7.43 -0.08
C ARG A 39 -16.15 -8.22 -1.24
N GLY A 40 -15.46 -9.29 -1.60
CA GLY A 40 -15.92 -10.31 -2.54
C GLY A 40 -16.88 -11.31 -1.91
N PRO A 41 -17.35 -12.30 -2.69
CA PRO A 41 -18.15 -13.40 -2.17
C PRO A 41 -17.45 -14.13 -1.02
N ALA A 42 -18.21 -14.53 0.01
CA ALA A 42 -17.73 -15.35 1.12
C ALA A 42 -17.42 -16.76 0.62
N HIS A 43 -16.20 -16.95 0.14
CA HIS A 43 -15.72 -18.20 -0.46
C HIS A 43 -14.21 -18.38 -0.24
N GLY A 44 -13.83 -19.53 0.27
CA GLY A 44 -12.42 -19.87 0.51
C GLY A 44 -11.83 -19.22 1.77
N GLU A 45 -10.51 -19.18 1.82
CA GLU A 45 -9.78 -18.56 2.93
C GLU A 45 -9.92 -17.04 2.89
N PRO A 46 -10.15 -16.36 4.04
CA PRO A 46 -10.15 -14.91 4.10
C PRO A 46 -8.81 -14.32 3.64
N LEU A 47 -8.87 -13.27 2.80
CA LEU A 47 -7.71 -12.54 2.28
C LEU A 47 -7.92 -11.03 2.41
N LEU A 48 -7.16 -10.40 3.31
CA LEU A 48 -7.10 -8.95 3.40
C LEU A 48 -6.01 -8.40 2.47
N LEU A 49 -6.37 -7.42 1.63
CA LEU A 49 -5.46 -6.68 0.74
C LEU A 49 -5.30 -5.24 1.24
N ILE A 50 -4.07 -4.86 1.64
CA ILE A 50 -3.74 -3.55 2.19
C ILE A 50 -2.87 -2.78 1.19
N PRO A 51 -3.34 -1.63 0.65
CA PRO A 51 -2.60 -0.85 -0.32
C PRO A 51 -1.37 -0.15 0.29
N ALA A 52 -0.52 0.34 -0.60
CA ALA A 52 0.57 1.23 -0.25
C ALA A 52 0.04 2.58 0.25
N GLN A 53 0.91 3.34 0.90
CA GLN A 53 0.67 4.75 1.21
C GLN A 53 0.27 5.53 -0.06
N MET A 54 -0.67 6.45 0.06
CA MET A 54 -1.32 7.15 -1.06
C MET A 54 -2.06 6.22 -2.04
N GLY A 55 -2.30 4.97 -1.67
CA GLY A 55 -3.10 4.03 -2.44
C GLY A 55 -4.50 3.87 -1.85
N THR A 56 -5.41 3.31 -2.65
CA THR A 56 -6.75 2.91 -2.22
C THR A 56 -6.98 1.44 -2.57
N TRP A 57 -8.05 0.83 -2.08
CA TRP A 57 -8.45 -0.53 -2.43
C TRP A 57 -8.47 -0.77 -3.96
N LEU A 58 -8.72 0.28 -4.74
CA LEU A 58 -8.85 0.22 -6.19
C LEU A 58 -7.59 -0.30 -6.89
N THR A 59 -6.40 -0.15 -6.28
CA THR A 59 -5.15 -0.69 -6.83
C THR A 59 -5.23 -2.19 -7.09
N TYR A 60 -6.01 -2.92 -6.27
CA TYR A 60 -6.19 -4.36 -6.37
C TYR A 60 -7.32 -4.82 -7.29
N ALA A 61 -8.09 -3.88 -7.86
CA ALA A 61 -9.28 -4.22 -8.66
C ALA A 61 -9.00 -5.20 -9.81
N ARG A 62 -7.80 -5.13 -10.41
CA ARG A 62 -7.40 -6.01 -11.53
C ARG A 62 -7.18 -7.46 -11.12
N ILE A 63 -6.80 -7.70 -9.87
CA ILE A 63 -6.47 -9.03 -9.37
C ILE A 63 -7.54 -9.60 -8.43
N ALA A 64 -8.34 -8.74 -7.80
CA ALA A 64 -9.34 -9.15 -6.82
C ALA A 64 -10.37 -10.13 -7.41
N ALA A 65 -10.85 -9.87 -8.64
CA ALA A 65 -11.78 -10.76 -9.33
C ALA A 65 -11.22 -12.16 -9.62
N GLU A 66 -9.93 -12.28 -9.81
CA GLU A 66 -9.28 -13.59 -10.03
C GLU A 66 -8.94 -14.29 -8.72
N LEU A 67 -8.49 -13.52 -7.70
CA LEU A 67 -8.25 -14.04 -6.36
C LEU A 67 -9.53 -14.53 -5.68
N SER A 68 -10.68 -13.91 -5.97
CA SER A 68 -11.96 -14.33 -5.39
C SER A 68 -12.47 -15.71 -5.86
N ARG A 69 -11.73 -16.38 -6.75
CA ARG A 69 -11.98 -17.80 -7.07
C ARG A 69 -11.54 -18.75 -5.97
N ASP A 70 -10.56 -18.33 -5.17
CA ASP A 70 -9.91 -19.18 -4.17
C ASP A 70 -10.01 -18.58 -2.75
N PHE A 71 -10.29 -17.27 -2.65
CA PHE A 71 -10.26 -16.52 -1.40
C PHE A 71 -11.51 -15.66 -1.23
N GLU A 72 -11.92 -15.48 0.01
CA GLU A 72 -12.82 -14.41 0.39
C GLU A 72 -12.01 -13.11 0.46
N VAL A 73 -12.05 -12.30 -0.61
CA VAL A 73 -11.23 -11.10 -0.75
C VAL A 73 -11.86 -9.90 -0.07
N LEU A 74 -11.10 -9.24 0.81
CA LEU A 74 -11.40 -7.96 1.40
C LEU A 74 -10.27 -6.98 1.05
N ALA A 75 -10.56 -5.93 0.26
CA ALA A 75 -9.61 -4.87 -0.05
C ALA A 75 -10.01 -3.59 0.67
N VAL A 76 -9.08 -2.98 1.42
CA VAL A 76 -9.39 -1.88 2.35
C VAL A 76 -8.77 -0.55 1.90
N ASP A 77 -9.45 0.55 2.20
CA ASP A 77 -8.83 1.87 2.33
C ASP A 77 -8.35 2.01 3.78
N VAL A 78 -7.06 2.18 3.97
CA VAL A 78 -6.48 2.36 5.31
C VAL A 78 -6.95 3.70 5.90
N THR A 79 -7.02 3.86 7.21
CA THR A 79 -7.29 5.14 7.86
C THR A 79 -6.41 6.24 7.26
N GLY A 80 -7.00 7.38 6.89
CA GLY A 80 -6.30 8.46 6.19
C GLY A 80 -6.28 8.32 4.67
N HIS A 81 -6.92 7.29 4.09
CA HIS A 81 -6.93 7.01 2.66
C HIS A 81 -8.36 6.77 2.14
N GLY A 82 -8.53 7.03 0.86
CA GLY A 82 -9.77 6.70 0.15
C GLY A 82 -11.01 7.25 0.82
N ALA A 83 -12.04 6.42 0.96
CA ALA A 83 -13.29 6.80 1.62
C ALA A 83 -13.33 6.41 3.11
N SER A 84 -12.18 6.07 3.72
CA SER A 84 -12.03 5.83 5.15
C SER A 84 -11.87 7.13 5.93
N SER A 85 -12.16 7.09 7.23
CA SER A 85 -11.98 8.23 8.12
C SER A 85 -10.54 8.76 8.12
N TRP A 86 -10.39 10.07 8.25
CA TRP A 86 -9.12 10.73 8.54
C TRP A 86 -8.98 10.97 10.03
N THR A 87 -7.80 10.69 10.57
CA THR A 87 -7.50 10.86 12.00
C THR A 87 -6.23 11.70 12.21
N PRO A 88 -6.18 12.95 11.69
CA PRO A 88 -4.99 13.77 11.77
C PRO A 88 -4.48 13.90 13.21
N GLY A 89 -3.16 13.83 13.38
CA GLY A 89 -2.49 13.84 14.69
C GLY A 89 -2.36 12.45 15.35
N ARG A 90 -3.06 11.43 14.86
CA ARG A 90 -3.12 10.10 15.51
C ARG A 90 -2.51 8.96 14.68
N TYR A 91 -1.83 9.25 13.57
CA TYR A 91 -1.25 8.20 12.73
C TYR A 91 0.03 7.64 13.35
N THR A 92 -0.05 6.38 13.77
CA THR A 92 1.07 5.52 14.19
C THR A 92 0.83 4.11 13.64
N TRP A 93 1.88 3.28 13.57
CA TRP A 93 1.73 1.86 13.22
C TRP A 93 0.72 1.17 14.13
N ASP A 94 0.75 1.49 15.44
CA ASP A 94 -0.16 0.87 16.41
C ASP A 94 -1.61 1.34 16.22
N ALA A 95 -1.85 2.63 16.06
CA ALA A 95 -3.21 3.14 15.91
C ALA A 95 -3.88 2.63 14.63
N VAL A 96 -3.18 2.72 13.49
CA VAL A 96 -3.72 2.26 12.20
C VAL A 96 -3.80 0.74 12.16
N GLY A 97 -2.81 0.04 12.73
CA GLY A 97 -2.82 -1.41 12.85
C GLY A 97 -3.99 -1.93 13.69
N ALA A 98 -4.30 -1.25 14.79
CA ALA A 98 -5.47 -1.57 15.62
C ALA A 98 -6.81 -1.42 14.86
N HIS A 99 -6.94 -0.41 14.00
CA HIS A 99 -8.12 -0.26 13.14
C HIS A 99 -8.24 -1.44 12.14
N LEU A 100 -7.13 -1.90 11.58
CA LEU A 100 -7.11 -3.06 10.68
C LEU A 100 -7.41 -4.37 11.42
N ALA A 101 -6.92 -4.54 12.66
CA ALA A 101 -7.26 -5.68 13.50
C ALA A 101 -8.77 -5.70 13.83
N ALA A 102 -9.34 -4.55 14.18
CA ALA A 102 -10.78 -4.42 14.41
C ALA A 102 -11.61 -4.70 13.14
N LEU A 103 -11.11 -4.28 11.95
CA LEU A 103 -11.72 -4.62 10.67
C LEU A 103 -11.77 -6.14 10.45
N LEU A 104 -10.66 -6.84 10.67
CA LEU A 104 -10.61 -8.30 10.53
C LEU A 104 -11.63 -8.97 11.44
N ALA A 105 -11.65 -8.59 12.72
CA ALA A 105 -12.57 -9.15 13.70
C ALA A 105 -14.06 -8.88 13.39
N ALA A 106 -14.36 -7.73 12.79
CA ALA A 106 -15.74 -7.33 12.46
C ALA A 106 -16.26 -7.92 11.14
N THR A 107 -15.37 -8.31 10.20
CA THR A 107 -15.79 -8.60 8.83
C THR A 107 -15.48 -10.01 8.34
N LEU A 108 -14.52 -10.71 8.93
CA LEU A 108 -14.08 -12.01 8.46
C LEU A 108 -14.21 -13.08 9.55
N GLU A 109 -14.52 -14.30 9.13
CA GLU A 109 -14.58 -15.46 10.04
C GLU A 109 -13.22 -16.20 10.02
N GLY A 110 -12.54 -16.21 11.18
CA GLY A 110 -11.28 -16.90 11.37
C GLY A 110 -10.05 -16.13 10.85
N PRO A 111 -8.85 -16.74 10.96
CA PRO A 111 -7.60 -16.11 10.60
C PRO A 111 -7.47 -15.86 9.09
N ALA A 112 -7.05 -14.65 8.71
CA ALA A 112 -6.90 -14.23 7.33
C ALA A 112 -5.46 -14.35 6.81
N LEU A 113 -5.30 -14.64 5.52
CA LEU A 113 -4.09 -14.25 4.79
C LEU A 113 -4.09 -12.73 4.64
N VAL A 114 -3.03 -12.06 5.11
CA VAL A 114 -2.90 -10.61 5.00
C VAL A 114 -1.82 -10.28 3.99
N ALA A 115 -2.18 -9.66 2.88
CA ALA A 115 -1.25 -9.25 1.84
C ALA A 115 -1.21 -7.73 1.74
N GLY A 116 -0.02 -7.14 1.86
CA GLY A 116 0.14 -5.69 1.80
C GLY A 116 1.27 -5.26 0.90
N ASN A 117 1.03 -4.20 0.13
CA ASN A 117 2.04 -3.54 -0.70
C ASN A 117 2.69 -2.39 0.08
N SER A 118 4.02 -2.30 0.05
CA SER A 118 4.74 -1.20 0.68
C SER A 118 4.39 -1.04 2.17
N SER A 119 3.94 0.15 2.60
CA SER A 119 3.45 0.38 3.98
C SER A 119 2.33 -0.59 4.39
N GLY A 120 1.49 -1.03 3.44
CA GLY A 120 0.51 -2.09 3.68
C GLY A 120 1.14 -3.40 4.12
N GLY A 121 2.34 -3.72 3.61
CA GLY A 121 3.12 -4.88 4.07
C GLY A 121 3.66 -4.71 5.49
N ILE A 122 4.01 -3.48 5.90
CA ILE A 122 4.39 -3.22 7.30
C ILE A 122 3.18 -3.40 8.23
N PHE A 123 1.97 -2.98 7.82
CA PHE A 123 0.76 -3.29 8.59
C PHE A 123 0.46 -4.80 8.64
N ALA A 124 0.73 -5.55 7.56
CA ALA A 124 0.61 -7.00 7.60
C ALA A 124 1.59 -7.63 8.61
N LEU A 125 2.83 -7.13 8.67
CA LEU A 125 3.82 -7.55 9.66
C LEU A 125 3.39 -7.16 11.09
N TRP A 126 2.85 -5.96 11.27
CA TRP A 126 2.31 -5.49 12.54
C TRP A 126 1.19 -6.41 13.04
N LEU A 127 0.21 -6.74 12.17
CA LEU A 127 -0.88 -7.65 12.49
C LEU A 127 -0.37 -9.04 12.89
N ALA A 128 0.59 -9.59 12.15
CA ALA A 128 1.17 -10.90 12.46
C ALA A 128 1.93 -10.94 13.79
N ALA A 129 2.49 -9.81 14.21
CA ALA A 129 3.23 -9.70 15.46
C ALA A 129 2.32 -9.41 16.68
N ARG A 130 1.30 -8.54 16.51
CA ARG A 130 0.43 -8.06 17.59
C ARG A 130 -0.86 -8.85 17.73
N HIS A 131 -1.38 -9.44 16.62
CA HIS A 131 -2.64 -10.18 16.55
C HIS A 131 -2.45 -11.53 15.83
N PRO A 132 -1.52 -12.39 16.28
CA PRO A 132 -1.17 -13.63 15.61
C PRO A 132 -2.35 -14.61 15.47
N GLU A 133 -3.37 -14.49 16.29
CA GLU A 133 -4.59 -15.29 16.26
C GLU A 133 -5.50 -14.94 15.07
N THR A 134 -5.38 -13.73 14.53
CA THR A 134 -6.19 -13.25 13.39
C THR A 134 -5.51 -13.43 12.04
N VAL A 135 -4.24 -13.88 12.03
CA VAL A 135 -3.41 -13.96 10.83
C VAL A 135 -2.97 -15.38 10.54
N SER A 136 -3.41 -15.94 9.42
CA SER A 136 -3.02 -17.28 8.94
C SER A 136 -1.68 -17.31 8.21
N ALA A 137 -1.33 -16.22 7.50
CA ALA A 137 -0.06 -15.97 6.82
C ALA A 137 0.03 -14.51 6.39
N ILE A 138 1.23 -14.03 6.03
CA ILE A 138 1.41 -12.68 5.49
C ILE A 138 2.16 -12.69 4.16
N VAL A 139 1.81 -11.73 3.30
CA VAL A 139 2.52 -11.43 2.05
C VAL A 139 3.02 -10.00 2.14
N LEU A 140 4.34 -9.84 2.15
CA LEU A 140 5.04 -8.57 2.15
C LEU A 140 5.38 -8.23 0.69
N GLU A 141 4.49 -7.52 0.00
CA GLU A 141 4.71 -7.10 -1.38
C GLU A 141 5.57 -5.86 -1.42
N ASP A 142 6.85 -6.06 -1.71
CA ASP A 142 7.88 -5.00 -1.74
C ASP A 142 7.72 -4.03 -0.56
N ALA A 143 7.58 -4.61 0.63
CA ALA A 143 7.38 -3.86 1.86
C ALA A 143 8.73 -3.32 2.36
N PRO A 144 8.83 -2.04 2.75
CA PRO A 144 10.09 -1.39 3.09
C PRO A 144 10.56 -1.75 4.50
N VAL A 145 10.72 -3.06 4.76
CA VAL A 145 11.20 -3.58 6.04
C VAL A 145 12.61 -3.06 6.27
N PHE A 146 12.85 -2.41 7.40
CA PHE A 146 14.05 -1.68 7.81
C PHE A 146 14.32 -0.37 7.06
N SER A 147 14.07 -0.28 5.75
CA SER A 147 14.42 0.90 4.96
C SER A 147 13.61 2.15 5.34
N VAL A 148 12.40 1.96 5.90
CA VAL A 148 11.58 3.08 6.42
C VAL A 148 11.77 3.32 7.92
N GLU A 149 12.61 2.58 8.62
CA GLU A 149 12.90 2.88 10.03
C GLU A 149 13.85 4.07 10.18
N TRP A 150 13.62 4.89 11.22
CA TRP A 150 14.54 5.95 11.58
C TRP A 150 15.78 5.42 12.31
N PRO A 151 16.95 6.03 12.16
CA PRO A 151 17.22 7.24 11.35
C PRO A 151 17.45 6.96 9.86
N ARG A 152 17.58 5.68 9.46
CA ARG A 152 17.94 5.27 8.08
C ARG A 152 17.08 5.92 7.01
N PHE A 153 15.76 5.93 7.20
CA PHE A 153 14.80 6.49 6.25
C PHE A 153 15.02 7.97 5.94
N ARG A 154 15.35 8.76 6.96
CA ARG A 154 15.60 10.19 6.85
C ARG A 154 17.02 10.51 6.38
N ASP A 155 18.01 9.79 6.88
CA ASP A 155 19.42 10.20 6.81
C ASP A 155 20.18 9.52 5.68
N ARG A 156 19.83 8.28 5.33
CA ARG A 156 20.54 7.46 4.33
C ARG A 156 19.71 7.18 3.09
N ASP A 157 18.52 6.61 3.22
CA ASP A 157 17.67 6.14 2.12
C ASP A 157 16.55 7.15 1.82
N ARG A 158 16.97 8.39 1.52
CA ARG A 158 16.12 9.58 1.48
C ARG A 158 15.19 9.71 0.28
N PHE A 159 15.27 8.82 -0.70
CA PHE A 159 14.48 8.97 -1.93
C PHE A 159 12.98 9.07 -1.63
N VAL A 160 12.45 8.08 -0.91
CA VAL A 160 11.02 8.06 -0.54
C VAL A 160 10.71 9.13 0.51
N TYR A 161 11.61 9.35 1.48
CA TYR A 161 11.46 10.40 2.49
C TYR A 161 11.26 11.79 1.86
N ASN A 162 12.11 12.16 0.92
CA ASN A 162 12.00 13.44 0.20
C ASN A 162 10.69 13.53 -0.60
N GLY A 163 10.24 12.43 -1.18
CA GLY A 163 8.94 12.34 -1.84
C GLY A 163 7.78 12.61 -0.89
N LEU A 164 7.85 12.12 0.36
CA LEU A 164 6.83 12.37 1.37
C LEU A 164 6.86 13.82 1.88
N VAL A 165 8.06 14.40 2.10
CA VAL A 165 8.18 15.82 2.44
C VAL A 165 7.50 16.69 1.37
N HIS A 166 7.82 16.44 0.10
CA HIS A 166 7.21 17.16 -1.01
C HIS A 166 5.68 16.94 -1.09
N ALA A 167 5.21 15.71 -0.87
CA ALA A 167 3.78 15.42 -0.85
C ALA A 167 3.06 16.21 0.25
N VAL A 168 3.64 16.30 1.45
CA VAL A 168 3.08 17.11 2.55
C VAL A 168 3.01 18.58 2.16
N GLU A 169 4.08 19.14 1.60
CA GLU A 169 4.13 20.53 1.15
C GLU A 169 3.03 20.85 0.12
N VAL A 170 2.91 20.01 -0.90
CA VAL A 170 1.91 20.22 -1.97
C VAL A 170 0.48 20.02 -1.47
N LEU A 171 0.23 18.93 -0.72
CA LEU A 171 -1.14 18.59 -0.32
C LEU A 171 -1.69 19.46 0.81
N GLN A 172 -0.83 20.17 1.55
CA GLN A 172 -1.23 21.10 2.61
C GLN A 172 -1.20 22.57 2.18
N ALA A 173 -0.75 22.87 0.95
CA ALA A 173 -0.74 24.24 0.45
C ALA A 173 -2.16 24.81 0.41
N PRO A 174 -2.35 26.09 0.80
CA PRO A 174 -3.67 26.74 0.77
C PRO A 174 -4.30 26.79 -0.62
N ASP A 175 -3.47 26.94 -1.64
CA ASP A 175 -3.83 26.97 -3.07
C ASP A 175 -3.50 25.64 -3.76
N ARG A 176 -3.69 24.53 -3.06
CA ARG A 176 -3.35 23.18 -3.48
C ARG A 176 -3.66 22.88 -4.94
N ARG A 177 -2.62 22.56 -5.70
CA ARG A 177 -2.70 22.03 -7.06
C ARG A 177 -2.13 20.61 -7.07
N LEU A 178 -2.97 19.60 -7.26
CA LEU A 178 -2.52 18.20 -7.24
C LEU A 178 -1.46 17.88 -8.30
N ALA A 179 -1.47 18.64 -9.41
CA ALA A 179 -0.44 18.50 -10.46
C ALA A 179 0.97 18.84 -9.97
N ASP A 180 1.10 19.71 -8.97
CA ASP A 180 2.38 20.10 -8.40
C ASP A 180 3.07 18.95 -7.64
N TYR A 181 2.34 17.87 -7.33
CA TYR A 181 2.93 16.62 -6.83
C TYR A 181 4.09 16.13 -7.71
N PHE A 182 4.05 16.38 -9.02
CA PHE A 182 5.13 15.99 -9.94
C PHE A 182 6.25 17.04 -10.05
N ARG A 183 6.03 18.25 -9.53
CA ARG A 183 6.99 19.35 -9.67
C ARG A 183 8.25 19.06 -8.86
N GLY A 184 9.39 19.17 -9.53
CA GLY A 184 10.69 18.95 -8.90
C GLY A 184 11.01 17.49 -8.53
N GLN A 185 10.06 16.56 -8.69
CA GLN A 185 10.33 15.16 -8.40
C GLN A 185 11.30 14.54 -9.41
N GLU A 186 12.28 13.82 -8.90
CA GLU A 186 13.25 13.10 -9.71
C GLU A 186 12.81 11.66 -9.94
N LEU A 187 12.55 11.33 -11.20
CA LEU A 187 12.18 9.98 -11.61
C LEU A 187 13.46 9.19 -11.94
N PRO A 188 13.76 8.12 -11.22
CA PRO A 188 14.92 7.28 -11.50
C PRO A 188 14.78 6.60 -12.85
N VAL A 189 15.81 6.74 -13.68
CA VAL A 189 15.89 6.09 -14.99
C VAL A 189 16.98 5.03 -15.00
N SER A 190 18.07 5.27 -14.27
CA SER A 190 19.18 4.35 -14.07
C SER A 190 19.94 4.72 -12.79
N PRO A 191 20.89 3.89 -12.31
CA PRO A 191 21.70 4.19 -11.12
C PRO A 191 22.45 5.52 -11.17
N ARG A 192 22.66 6.08 -12.37
CA ARG A 192 23.41 7.32 -12.58
C ARG A 192 22.58 8.44 -13.20
N ARG A 193 21.26 8.24 -13.39
CA ARG A 193 20.44 9.21 -14.12
C ARG A 193 19.03 9.26 -13.57
N THR A 194 18.62 10.46 -13.24
CA THR A 194 17.21 10.82 -12.96
C THR A 194 16.67 11.69 -14.09
N LYS A 195 15.37 11.79 -14.20
CA LYS A 195 14.65 12.73 -15.07
C LYS A 195 13.61 13.45 -14.24
N ARG A 196 13.36 14.72 -14.57
CA ARG A 196 12.24 15.51 -14.04
C ARG A 196 11.21 15.72 -15.14
N LEU A 197 9.95 15.77 -14.76
CA LEU A 197 8.94 16.30 -15.67
C LEU A 197 9.19 17.80 -15.86
N PRO A 198 9.23 18.31 -17.10
CA PRO A 198 9.34 19.76 -17.32
C PRO A 198 8.12 20.48 -16.76
N ASP A 199 8.33 21.65 -16.13
CA ASP A 199 7.27 22.42 -15.52
C ASP A 199 6.16 22.81 -16.51
N TRP A 200 6.51 23.10 -17.77
CA TRP A 200 5.51 23.39 -18.78
C TRP A 200 4.55 22.22 -19.06
N VAL A 201 4.97 20.95 -18.86
CA VAL A 201 4.09 19.78 -18.97
C VAL A 201 3.10 19.78 -17.82
N ILE A 202 3.56 20.13 -16.63
CA ILE A 202 2.71 20.21 -15.44
C ILE A 202 1.68 21.34 -15.63
N ASP A 203 2.13 22.53 -16.01
CA ASP A 203 1.29 23.73 -16.08
C ASP A 203 0.33 23.74 -17.29
N ARG A 204 0.72 23.19 -18.43
CA ARG A 204 -0.09 23.28 -19.66
C ARG A 204 -0.83 22.00 -20.02
N ILE A 205 -0.47 20.88 -19.42
CA ILE A 205 -1.09 19.58 -19.76
C ILE A 205 -1.74 18.95 -18.54
N ILE A 206 -0.97 18.74 -17.45
CA ILE A 206 -1.46 17.97 -16.30
C ILE A 206 -2.47 18.79 -15.50
N ASP A 207 -2.11 19.99 -15.04
CA ASP A 207 -3.00 20.82 -14.22
C ASP A 207 -4.32 21.16 -14.95
N PRO A 208 -4.32 21.62 -16.22
CA PRO A 208 -5.56 21.83 -16.95
C PRO A 208 -6.40 20.56 -17.13
N GLY A 209 -5.76 19.41 -17.24
CA GLY A 209 -6.43 18.10 -17.31
C GLY A 209 -7.16 17.76 -16.01
N VAL A 210 -6.49 17.91 -14.86
CA VAL A 210 -7.09 17.70 -13.54
C VAL A 210 -8.24 18.67 -13.30
N ARG A 211 -8.02 19.98 -13.53
CA ARG A 211 -9.07 21.01 -13.38
C ARG A 211 -10.27 20.78 -14.31
N ARG A 212 -10.02 20.26 -15.53
CA ARG A 212 -11.12 19.90 -16.46
C ARG A 212 -11.92 18.73 -15.91
N TRP A 213 -11.28 17.74 -15.31
CA TRP A 213 -11.95 16.63 -14.63
C TRP A 213 -12.82 17.15 -13.50
N GLU A 214 -12.27 17.93 -12.57
CA GLU A 214 -12.96 18.49 -11.40
C GLU A 214 -14.20 19.31 -11.78
N ARG A 215 -14.09 20.14 -12.84
CA ARG A 215 -15.24 20.88 -13.36
C ARG A 215 -16.35 20.00 -13.92
N ARG A 216 -16.02 18.83 -14.46
CA ARG A 216 -17.00 17.89 -15.04
C ARG A 216 -17.60 16.95 -14.01
N HIS A 217 -16.91 16.75 -12.90
CA HIS A 217 -17.27 15.81 -11.84
C HIS A 217 -17.26 16.54 -10.49
N PRO A 218 -18.14 17.54 -10.29
CA PRO A 218 -18.14 18.32 -9.05
C PRO A 218 -18.50 17.44 -7.87
N GLY A 219 -17.69 17.53 -6.81
CA GLY A 219 -17.86 16.73 -5.59
C GLY A 219 -17.35 15.30 -5.67
N GLU A 220 -16.82 14.86 -6.82
CA GLU A 220 -16.11 13.60 -6.93
C GLU A 220 -14.59 13.77 -6.64
N PRO A 221 -13.88 12.69 -6.31
CA PRO A 221 -12.43 12.72 -6.21
C PRO A 221 -11.78 13.19 -7.52
N SER A 222 -10.68 13.91 -7.40
CA SER A 222 -9.94 14.39 -8.56
C SER A 222 -9.47 13.24 -9.44
N GLY A 223 -9.38 13.50 -10.74
CA GLY A 223 -8.96 12.50 -11.71
C GLY A 223 -8.23 13.15 -12.87
N PHE A 224 -7.73 12.30 -13.75
CA PHE A 224 -7.10 12.72 -15.00
C PHE A 224 -7.48 11.76 -16.10
N GLN A 225 -8.01 12.27 -17.20
CA GLN A 225 -8.36 11.47 -18.36
C GLN A 225 -7.85 12.11 -19.65
N ALA A 226 -6.98 11.39 -20.35
CA ALA A 226 -6.57 11.74 -21.69
C ALA A 226 -6.35 10.44 -22.48
N TRP A 227 -6.65 10.46 -23.79
CA TRP A 227 -6.57 9.27 -24.64
C TRP A 227 -5.16 8.66 -24.71
N TRP A 228 -4.13 9.45 -24.49
CA TRP A 228 -2.72 9.06 -24.47
C TRP A 228 -2.19 8.69 -23.07
N ALA A 229 -2.92 9.02 -22.02
CA ALA A 229 -2.45 8.81 -20.64
C ALA A 229 -2.83 7.42 -20.14
N PRO A 230 -1.92 6.71 -19.49
CA PRO A 230 -2.25 5.48 -18.79
C PRO A 230 -3.32 5.69 -17.71
N ALA A 231 -4.22 4.75 -17.53
CA ALA A 231 -5.28 4.81 -16.52
C ALA A 231 -4.75 5.05 -15.09
N VAL A 232 -3.54 4.58 -14.81
CA VAL A 232 -2.84 4.80 -13.53
C VAL A 232 -2.68 6.27 -13.16
N PHE A 233 -2.64 7.17 -14.14
CA PHE A 233 -2.60 8.61 -13.88
C PHE A 233 -3.89 9.12 -13.23
N GLY A 234 -5.04 8.67 -13.72
CA GLY A 234 -6.35 8.99 -13.12
C GLY A 234 -6.47 8.42 -11.71
N GLU A 235 -6.04 7.17 -11.52
CA GLU A 235 -6.00 6.52 -10.19
C GLU A 235 -5.12 7.28 -9.20
N LEU A 236 -3.96 7.78 -9.64
CA LEU A 236 -3.05 8.54 -8.79
C LEU A 236 -3.69 9.86 -8.30
N PHE A 237 -4.28 10.66 -9.21
CA PHE A 237 -4.95 11.91 -8.81
C PHE A 237 -6.15 11.66 -7.90
N ARG A 238 -6.91 10.58 -8.17
CA ARG A 238 -7.97 10.14 -7.28
C ARG A 238 -7.43 9.86 -5.88
N SER A 239 -6.41 9.02 -5.79
CA SER A 239 -5.79 8.66 -4.50
C SER A 239 -5.22 9.86 -3.77
N LEU A 240 -4.51 10.77 -4.46
CA LEU A 240 -3.97 12.00 -3.86
C LEU A 240 -5.07 12.94 -3.33
N SER A 241 -6.22 13.02 -4.02
CA SER A 241 -7.34 13.86 -3.57
C SER A 241 -8.05 13.31 -2.33
N MET A 242 -7.94 12.00 -2.10
CA MET A 242 -8.56 11.24 -1.02
C MET A 242 -7.54 10.83 0.06
N PHE A 243 -6.41 11.49 0.12
CA PHE A 243 -5.33 11.19 1.05
C PHE A 243 -5.16 12.29 2.10
N ASP A 244 -5.12 11.91 3.38
CA ASP A 244 -4.79 12.83 4.46
C ASP A 244 -3.28 13.12 4.45
N PRO A 245 -2.85 14.35 4.13
CA PRO A 245 -1.43 14.66 4.12
C PRO A 245 -0.76 14.52 5.49
N ASP A 246 -1.52 14.52 6.60
CA ASP A 246 -0.95 14.27 7.93
C ASP A 246 -0.47 12.82 8.10
N PHE A 247 -1.03 11.89 7.34
CA PHE A 247 -0.50 10.51 7.30
C PHE A 247 0.95 10.49 6.77
N ALA A 248 1.25 11.21 5.68
CA ALA A 248 2.61 11.35 5.19
C ALA A 248 3.49 12.13 6.18
N ARG A 249 2.94 13.18 6.79
CA ARG A 249 3.64 13.97 7.81
C ARG A 249 4.08 13.10 8.99
N ALA A 250 3.27 12.12 9.42
CA ALA A 250 3.62 11.23 10.50
C ALA A 250 4.90 10.40 10.24
N PHE A 251 5.19 10.09 8.97
CA PHE A 251 6.48 9.49 8.59
C PHE A 251 7.61 10.51 8.62
N VAL A 252 7.34 11.74 8.15
CA VAL A 252 8.36 12.79 8.05
C VAL A 252 8.81 13.29 9.42
N ASP A 253 7.90 13.40 10.39
CA ASP A 253 8.19 13.88 11.74
C ASP A 253 8.47 12.74 12.75
N GLY A 254 8.35 11.49 12.32
CA GLY A 254 8.69 10.32 13.14
C GLY A 254 7.55 9.79 14.01
N ARG A 255 6.39 10.44 14.07
CA ARG A 255 5.24 9.98 14.88
C ARG A 255 4.74 8.59 14.48
N MET A 256 4.85 8.24 13.18
CA MET A 256 4.38 6.94 12.67
C MET A 256 4.99 5.76 13.41
N TYR A 257 6.23 5.88 13.84
CA TYR A 257 7.02 4.71 14.28
C TYR A 257 6.63 4.21 15.66
N GLY A 258 6.40 5.11 16.64
CA GLY A 258 6.17 4.70 18.03
C GLY A 258 7.26 3.74 18.52
N ASP A 259 6.85 2.68 19.19
CA ASP A 259 7.73 1.61 19.69
C ASP A 259 7.75 0.37 18.77
N PHE A 260 7.21 0.47 17.55
CA PHE A 260 7.14 -0.66 16.63
C PHE A 260 8.47 -0.89 15.92
N SER A 261 9.13 -2.00 16.23
CA SER A 261 10.38 -2.46 15.60
C SER A 261 10.10 -3.57 14.58
N HIS A 262 10.58 -3.39 13.35
CA HIS A 262 10.46 -4.41 12.30
C HIS A 262 11.22 -5.69 12.67
N ALA A 263 12.38 -5.56 13.32
CA ALA A 263 13.18 -6.70 13.75
C ALA A 263 12.46 -7.53 14.82
N GLU A 264 11.85 -6.88 15.81
CA GLU A 264 11.08 -7.56 16.85
C GLU A 264 9.81 -8.20 16.27
N ALA A 265 9.13 -7.50 15.38
CA ALA A 265 7.95 -8.02 14.70
C ALA A 265 8.25 -9.27 13.86
N LEU A 266 9.36 -9.28 13.12
CA LEU A 266 9.81 -10.46 12.37
C LEU A 266 10.09 -11.66 13.27
N ARG A 267 10.75 -11.44 14.44
CA ARG A 267 11.01 -12.50 15.42
C ARG A 267 9.73 -13.02 16.08
N ALA A 268 8.76 -12.12 16.31
CA ALA A 268 7.49 -12.45 16.96
C ALA A 268 6.49 -13.12 15.99
N ALA A 269 6.60 -12.86 14.69
CA ALA A 269 5.67 -13.38 13.69
C ALA A 269 5.71 -14.92 13.61
N ARG A 270 4.61 -15.55 14.03
CA ARG A 270 4.43 -17.02 13.96
C ARG A 270 3.87 -17.46 12.62
N ALA A 271 3.11 -16.59 11.98
CA ALA A 271 2.50 -16.83 10.68
C ALA A 271 3.58 -17.00 9.59
N PRO A 272 3.38 -17.90 8.60
CA PRO A 272 4.24 -17.98 7.43
C PRO A 272 4.34 -16.64 6.70
N ILE A 273 5.54 -16.32 6.19
CA ILE A 273 5.83 -15.06 5.49
C ILE A 273 6.21 -15.36 4.04
N LEU A 274 5.57 -14.70 3.09
CA LEU A 274 6.01 -14.59 1.70
C LEU A 274 6.50 -13.16 1.46
N LEU A 275 7.81 -13.00 1.23
CA LEU A 275 8.41 -11.74 0.82
C LEU A 275 8.49 -11.70 -0.72
N MET A 276 7.72 -10.84 -1.34
CA MET A 276 7.80 -10.54 -2.76
C MET A 276 8.72 -9.34 -2.95
N HIS A 277 9.85 -9.54 -3.62
CA HIS A 277 10.91 -8.56 -3.78
C HIS A 277 10.95 -8.07 -5.23
N ALA A 278 10.73 -6.77 -5.42
CA ALA A 278 10.79 -6.09 -6.71
C ALA A 278 12.22 -5.65 -7.08
N ASN A 279 12.38 -5.02 -8.24
CA ASN A 279 13.64 -4.41 -8.62
C ASN A 279 13.95 -3.20 -7.75
N TRP A 280 15.21 -3.07 -7.36
CA TRP A 280 15.72 -1.93 -6.60
C TRP A 280 17.01 -1.41 -7.21
N LEU A 281 17.40 -0.20 -6.84
CA LEU A 281 18.70 0.37 -7.20
C LEU A 281 19.11 1.42 -6.15
N ARG A 282 20.40 1.79 -6.13
CA ARG A 282 20.90 2.90 -5.31
C ARG A 282 21.33 4.04 -6.19
N ILE A 283 20.95 5.25 -5.82
CA ILE A 283 21.30 6.49 -6.54
C ILE A 283 21.90 7.49 -5.55
N GLU A 284 23.12 7.95 -5.81
CA GLU A 284 23.68 9.07 -5.08
C GLU A 284 23.01 10.39 -5.51
N PRO A 285 22.66 11.28 -4.56
CA PRO A 285 22.81 11.19 -3.11
C PRO A 285 21.56 10.67 -2.36
N TYR A 286 20.61 10.02 -3.05
CA TYR A 286 19.28 9.68 -2.53
C TYR A 286 19.21 8.34 -1.80
N GLY A 287 20.21 7.48 -1.97
CA GLY A 287 20.24 6.16 -1.38
C GLY A 287 19.37 5.14 -2.11
N LEU A 288 18.59 4.36 -1.37
CA LEU A 288 17.75 3.28 -1.92
C LEU A 288 16.56 3.84 -2.69
N VAL A 289 16.40 3.36 -3.93
CA VAL A 289 15.21 3.51 -4.77
C VAL A 289 14.60 2.13 -4.95
N GLY A 290 13.55 1.86 -4.24
CA GLY A 290 12.91 0.57 -4.01
C GLY A 290 12.50 0.47 -2.55
N ALA A 291 11.96 -0.67 -2.14
CA ALA A 291 11.56 -0.88 -0.76
C ALA A 291 12.64 -1.58 0.07
N LEU A 292 13.33 -2.56 -0.52
CA LEU A 292 14.39 -3.33 0.11
C LEU A 292 15.55 -3.50 -0.88
N ASP A 293 16.78 -3.54 -0.36
CA ASP A 293 17.92 -4.10 -1.07
C ASP A 293 18.18 -5.57 -0.70
N ASP A 294 19.23 -6.15 -1.23
CA ASP A 294 19.56 -7.56 -0.95
C ASP A 294 20.03 -7.78 0.48
N ASP A 295 20.65 -6.79 1.12
CA ASP A 295 21.06 -6.85 2.53
C ASP A 295 19.83 -6.85 3.46
N ASP A 296 18.81 -6.05 3.14
CA ASP A 296 17.53 -6.07 3.87
C ASP A 296 16.85 -7.44 3.76
N VAL A 297 16.85 -8.03 2.56
CA VAL A 297 16.28 -9.39 2.35
C VAL A 297 17.07 -10.42 3.15
N ALA A 298 18.40 -10.34 3.18
CA ALA A 298 19.23 -11.23 3.98
C ALA A 298 18.92 -11.10 5.47
N HIS A 299 18.76 -9.86 5.95
CA HIS A 299 18.43 -9.59 7.36
C HIS A 299 17.01 -10.09 7.72
N VAL A 300 16.02 -9.96 6.82
CA VAL A 300 14.71 -10.59 7.03
C VAL A 300 14.84 -12.10 7.20
N LEU A 301 15.66 -12.77 6.36
CA LEU A 301 15.87 -14.21 6.44
C LEU A 301 16.63 -14.65 7.70
N GLU A 302 17.52 -13.80 8.23
CA GLU A 302 18.19 -14.02 9.51
C GLU A 302 17.19 -14.02 10.67
N LEU A 303 16.30 -13.03 10.73
CA LEU A 303 15.32 -12.86 11.81
C LEU A 303 14.12 -13.80 11.71
N ALA A 304 13.69 -14.10 10.49
CA ALA A 304 12.57 -14.98 10.17
C ALA A 304 12.98 -16.05 9.13
N PRO A 305 13.74 -17.09 9.53
CA PRO A 305 14.39 -18.05 8.60
C PRO A 305 13.42 -18.87 7.74
N ARG A 306 12.14 -18.93 8.13
CA ARG A 306 11.09 -19.63 7.39
C ARG A 306 10.40 -18.77 6.33
N THR A 307 10.84 -17.51 6.14
CA THR A 307 10.34 -16.62 5.11
C THR A 307 10.64 -17.19 3.73
N ARG A 308 9.62 -17.25 2.87
CA ARG A 308 9.79 -17.58 1.45
C ARG A 308 10.02 -16.27 0.68
N VAL A 309 11.12 -16.18 -0.05
CA VAL A 309 11.42 -15.02 -0.89
C VAL A 309 11.10 -15.34 -2.34
N ARG A 310 10.34 -14.47 -3.01
CA ARG A 310 10.12 -14.52 -4.45
C ARG A 310 10.52 -13.21 -5.10
N ARG A 311 11.49 -13.28 -6.02
CA ARG A 311 11.96 -12.12 -6.77
C ARG A 311 11.09 -11.89 -8.02
N PHE A 312 10.77 -10.63 -8.29
CA PHE A 312 10.01 -10.21 -9.45
C PHE A 312 10.80 -9.22 -10.29
N ARG A 313 10.73 -9.33 -11.60
CA ARG A 313 11.23 -8.31 -12.53
C ARG A 313 10.14 -7.24 -12.73
N ALA A 314 9.76 -6.58 -11.65
CA ALA A 314 8.70 -5.61 -11.57
C ALA A 314 9.17 -4.36 -10.82
N LYS A 315 8.43 -3.28 -10.91
CA LYS A 315 8.59 -2.10 -10.06
C LYS A 315 7.89 -2.35 -8.73
N HIS A 316 7.88 -1.35 -7.88
CA HIS A 316 7.34 -1.37 -6.51
C HIS A 316 5.92 -1.94 -6.34
N VAL A 317 5.05 -1.83 -7.34
CA VAL A 317 3.67 -2.35 -7.30
C VAL A 317 3.59 -3.61 -8.16
N ILE A 318 3.99 -4.76 -7.57
CA ILE A 318 4.10 -6.05 -8.27
C ILE A 318 2.76 -6.53 -8.80
N HIS A 319 1.69 -6.41 -8.00
CA HIS A 319 0.34 -6.82 -8.40
C HIS A 319 -0.20 -6.05 -9.62
N ARG A 320 0.35 -4.89 -9.92
CA ARG A 320 0.04 -4.08 -11.11
C ARG A 320 0.92 -4.45 -12.30
N ASP A 321 2.24 -4.61 -12.06
CA ASP A 321 3.23 -4.83 -13.12
C ASP A 321 3.22 -6.30 -13.60
N ASP A 322 3.05 -7.27 -12.70
CA ASP A 322 2.92 -8.70 -13.00
C ASP A 322 1.75 -9.35 -12.22
N PRO A 323 0.49 -9.01 -12.59
CA PRO A 323 -0.68 -9.52 -11.89
C PRO A 323 -0.78 -11.06 -11.90
N ARG A 324 -0.34 -11.70 -13.01
CA ARG A 324 -0.37 -13.17 -13.10
C ARG A 324 0.68 -13.82 -12.21
N GLY A 325 1.88 -13.26 -12.16
CA GLY A 325 2.95 -13.72 -11.28
C GLY A 325 2.59 -13.55 -9.81
N TYR A 326 1.98 -12.42 -9.46
CA TYR A 326 1.49 -12.13 -8.11
C TYR A 326 0.46 -13.16 -7.64
N ILE A 327 -0.61 -13.37 -8.42
CA ILE A 327 -1.68 -14.35 -8.10
C ILE A 327 -1.10 -15.75 -7.95
N ARG A 328 -0.24 -16.16 -8.89
CA ARG A 328 0.42 -17.47 -8.84
C ARG A 328 1.27 -17.63 -7.58
N ALA A 329 2.01 -16.58 -7.18
CA ALA A 329 2.83 -16.63 -5.98
C ALA A 329 1.99 -16.82 -4.71
N ILE A 330 0.85 -16.16 -4.59
CA ILE A 330 -0.09 -16.34 -3.47
C ILE A 330 -0.65 -17.77 -3.47
N ARG A 331 -1.12 -18.27 -4.61
CA ARG A 331 -1.67 -19.62 -4.73
C ARG A 331 -0.64 -20.69 -4.34
N GLU A 332 0.58 -20.59 -4.88
CA GLU A 332 1.68 -21.51 -4.57
C GLU A 332 2.08 -21.42 -3.08
N PHE A 333 2.05 -20.24 -2.48
CA PHE A 333 2.36 -20.05 -1.08
C PHE A 333 1.32 -20.70 -0.16
N ARG A 334 0.06 -20.70 -0.54
CA ARG A 334 -1.04 -21.29 0.23
C ARG A 334 -1.29 -22.77 -0.08
N ASP A 335 -0.77 -23.31 -1.19
CA ASP A 335 -0.93 -24.75 -1.51
C ASP A 335 -0.23 -25.63 -0.46
N PRO A 336 -0.96 -26.51 0.25
CA PRO A 336 -0.38 -27.41 1.23
C PRO A 336 0.74 -28.30 0.65
N ARG A 337 0.64 -28.68 -0.63
CA ARG A 337 1.63 -29.51 -1.32
C ARG A 337 2.96 -28.79 -1.56
N SER A 338 2.96 -27.47 -1.66
CA SER A 338 4.16 -26.67 -1.79
C SER A 338 4.97 -26.61 -0.50
N ARG A 339 4.32 -26.77 0.67
CA ARG A 339 4.97 -26.82 1.99
C ARG A 339 5.86 -28.06 2.16
N ALA A 340 5.48 -29.19 1.55
CA ALA A 340 6.23 -30.45 1.62
C ALA A 340 7.50 -30.48 0.73
N ARG A 341 7.62 -29.55 -0.23
CA ARG A 341 8.75 -29.46 -1.18
C ARG A 341 9.88 -28.51 -0.78
N SER A 342 9.79 -27.83 0.37
CA SER A 342 10.93 -27.08 0.88
C SER A 342 12.07 -28.05 1.20
N PRO A 343 13.28 -27.88 0.66
CA PRO A 343 14.37 -28.78 0.95
C PRO A 343 14.65 -28.72 2.45
N ARG A 344 14.56 -29.89 3.12
CA ARG A 344 15.17 -30.06 4.44
C ARG A 344 16.64 -29.70 4.25
N ARG A 345 17.12 -28.66 4.93
CA ARG A 345 18.55 -28.44 5.04
C ARG A 345 19.13 -29.75 5.55
N ALA A 346 20.05 -30.33 4.81
CA ALA A 346 20.91 -31.39 5.31
C ALA A 346 21.69 -30.86 6.52
N PRO A 347 21.97 -31.71 7.51
CA PRO A 347 22.61 -31.37 8.76
C PRO A 347 23.99 -30.75 8.59
#